data_c4416a9cdf005b6422a5f12647fa9366
#
_entry.id   c4416a9cdf005b6422a5f12647fa9366
#
_cell.length_a   1.000
_cell.length_b   1.000
_cell.length_c   1.000
_cell.angle_alpha   90.00
_cell.angle_beta   90.00
_cell.angle_gamma   90.00
#
_symmetry.space_group_name_H-M   'P 1'
#
loop_
_entity.id
_entity.type
_entity.pdbx_description
1 polymer ?
#
loop_
_entity_poly.entity_id
_entity_poly.type
_entity_poly.pdbx_seq_one_letter_code
_entity_poly.pdbx_strand_id
1 'polypeptide(L)'
;MLYFVNKWFQLNDDARIKRTKFINQMILRLYLDQELMDTMHMIEYDDSWYNNSFHNSTNGMEARVEEFLSYLSFVCYLKKMRVMHKEEFAMFEDELRRTCSSPSVHAYLWNLYHFAKKQNIKCTYQFLIDYGIKNNLINKKCFMDSTTSAFPKYLNF
;
A
#
# COMPACT_ATOMS: atom_id res chain seq x y z
N MET A 1 -40.81 -20.75 -7.32
CA MET A 1 -40.33 -19.33 -7.12
C MET A 1 -39.67 -19.11 -5.76
N LEU A 2 -40.29 -19.46 -4.63
CA LEU A 2 -39.75 -19.31 -3.26
C LEU A 2 -38.37 -19.98 -3.04
N TYR A 3 -38.14 -21.17 -3.62
CA TYR A 3 -36.87 -21.90 -3.50
C TYR A 3 -35.67 -21.11 -4.08
N PHE A 4 -35.81 -20.51 -5.25
CA PHE A 4 -34.75 -19.72 -5.88
C PHE A 4 -34.47 -18.43 -5.12
N VAL A 5 -35.49 -17.79 -4.56
CA VAL A 5 -35.37 -16.60 -3.72
C VAL A 5 -34.61 -16.93 -2.43
N ASN A 6 -34.97 -18.00 -1.73
CA ASN A 6 -34.27 -18.45 -0.53
C ASN A 6 -32.81 -18.82 -0.81
N LYS A 7 -32.55 -19.53 -1.92
CA LYS A 7 -31.19 -19.89 -2.33
C LYS A 7 -30.35 -18.66 -2.69
N TRP A 8 -30.94 -17.66 -3.34
CA TRP A 8 -30.27 -16.41 -3.64
C TRP A 8 -29.90 -15.62 -2.36
N PHE A 9 -30.79 -15.56 -1.37
CA PHE A 9 -30.50 -14.95 -0.08
C PHE A 9 -29.37 -15.69 0.67
N GLN A 10 -29.38 -17.01 0.71
CA GLN A 10 -28.31 -17.81 1.31
C GLN A 10 -26.96 -17.54 0.65
N LEU A 11 -26.88 -17.53 -0.69
CA LEU A 11 -25.64 -17.24 -1.43
C LEU A 11 -25.12 -15.84 -1.14
N ASN A 12 -26.00 -14.84 -1.03
CA ASN A 12 -25.61 -13.47 -0.69
C ASN A 12 -25.08 -13.37 0.76
N ASP A 13 -25.72 -14.03 1.70
CA ASP A 13 -25.28 -14.06 3.10
C ASP A 13 -23.93 -14.77 3.25
N ASP A 14 -23.72 -15.90 2.58
CA ASP A 14 -22.45 -16.61 2.57
C ASP A 14 -21.32 -15.75 1.96
N ALA A 15 -21.59 -15.04 0.87
CA ALA A 15 -20.63 -14.14 0.24
C ALA A 15 -20.28 -12.98 1.18
N ARG A 16 -21.27 -12.41 1.88
CA ARG A 16 -21.10 -11.34 2.86
C ARG A 16 -20.24 -11.80 4.04
N ILE A 17 -20.52 -12.97 4.58
CA ILE A 17 -19.77 -13.56 5.71
C ILE A 17 -18.32 -13.81 5.31
N LYS A 18 -18.07 -14.42 4.14
CA LYS A 18 -16.73 -14.68 3.62
C LYS A 18 -15.93 -13.39 3.43
N ARG A 19 -16.56 -12.35 2.86
CA ARG A 19 -15.95 -11.03 2.69
C ARG A 19 -15.58 -10.40 4.04
N THR A 20 -16.53 -10.37 4.98
CA THR A 20 -16.30 -9.80 6.32
C THR A 20 -15.16 -10.53 7.04
N LYS A 21 -15.12 -11.86 6.96
CA LYS A 21 -14.04 -12.66 7.54
C LYS A 21 -12.69 -12.31 6.91
N PHE A 22 -12.63 -12.18 5.59
CA PHE A 22 -11.43 -11.78 4.87
C PHE A 22 -10.92 -10.39 5.29
N ILE A 23 -11.82 -9.39 5.35
CA ILE A 23 -11.45 -8.04 5.77
C ILE A 23 -10.97 -8.02 7.24
N ASN A 24 -11.65 -8.73 8.13
CA ASN A 24 -11.23 -8.86 9.52
C ASN A 24 -9.83 -9.51 9.63
N GLN A 25 -9.55 -10.54 8.84
CA GLN A 25 -8.21 -11.14 8.79
C GLN A 25 -7.14 -10.14 8.33
N MET A 26 -7.45 -9.29 7.37
CA MET A 26 -6.55 -8.22 6.95
C MET A 26 -6.29 -7.21 8.08
N ILE A 27 -7.33 -6.76 8.76
CA ILE A 27 -7.19 -5.84 9.90
C ILE A 27 -6.33 -6.48 11.00
N LEU A 28 -6.64 -7.73 11.38
CA LEU A 28 -5.87 -8.46 12.39
C LEU A 28 -4.40 -8.65 11.97
N ARG A 29 -4.13 -8.93 10.69
CA ARG A 29 -2.76 -9.04 10.19
C ARG A 29 -1.99 -7.74 10.38
N LEU A 30 -2.59 -6.58 10.07
CA LEU A 30 -1.91 -5.29 10.23
C LEU A 30 -1.49 -5.03 11.68
N TYR A 31 -2.31 -5.43 12.66
CA TYR A 31 -2.10 -5.11 14.07
C TYR A 31 -1.50 -6.23 14.91
N LEU A 32 -1.41 -7.47 14.39
CA LEU A 32 -0.89 -8.62 15.14
C LEU A 32 0.38 -9.23 14.51
N ASP A 33 0.67 -8.91 13.25
CA ASP A 33 1.90 -9.37 12.60
C ASP A 33 3.06 -8.48 13.04
N GLN A 34 3.98 -9.05 13.80
CA GLN A 34 5.09 -8.31 14.41
C GLN A 34 6.01 -7.69 13.35
N GLU A 35 6.26 -8.37 12.23
CA GLU A 35 7.12 -7.84 11.16
C GLU A 35 6.49 -6.65 10.46
N LEU A 36 5.16 -6.69 10.22
CA LEU A 36 4.44 -5.53 9.68
C LEU A 36 4.43 -4.37 10.66
N MET A 37 4.21 -4.62 11.95
CA MET A 37 4.22 -3.58 12.99
C MET A 37 5.60 -2.94 13.12
N ASP A 38 6.68 -3.71 13.17
CA ASP A 38 8.04 -3.21 13.28
C ASP A 38 8.41 -2.36 12.05
N THR A 39 7.98 -2.80 10.86
CA THR A 39 8.20 -2.05 9.61
C THR A 39 7.39 -0.75 9.60
N MET A 40 6.16 -0.78 10.05
CA MET A 40 5.31 0.39 10.20
C MET A 40 5.94 1.42 11.14
N HIS A 41 6.39 0.99 12.33
CA HIS A 41 7.08 1.84 13.29
C HIS A 41 8.38 2.44 12.71
N MET A 42 9.17 1.63 12.01
CA MET A 42 10.37 2.12 11.33
C MET A 42 10.03 3.24 10.33
N ILE A 43 9.02 3.03 9.48
CA ILE A 43 8.59 4.02 8.48
C ILE A 43 8.07 5.30 9.15
N GLU A 44 7.42 5.19 10.32
CA GLU A 44 6.84 6.32 11.04
C GLU A 44 7.90 7.16 11.77
N TYR A 45 8.92 6.52 12.35
CA TYR A 45 9.85 7.19 13.27
C TYR A 45 11.29 7.34 12.74
N ASP A 46 11.64 6.69 11.62
CA ASP A 46 12.96 6.81 10.99
C ASP A 46 12.85 7.34 9.55
N ASP A 47 13.06 8.64 9.38
CA ASP A 47 13.05 9.27 8.06
C ASP A 47 14.28 8.92 7.20
N SER A 48 15.25 8.18 7.74
CA SER A 48 16.54 7.89 7.08
C SER A 48 16.69 6.44 6.59
N TRP A 49 15.65 5.60 6.78
CA TRP A 49 15.73 4.17 6.43
C TRP A 49 15.99 3.94 4.93
N TYR A 50 15.48 4.82 4.05
CA TYR A 50 15.73 4.73 2.63
C TYR A 50 16.94 5.56 2.23
N ASN A 51 18.06 4.90 1.96
CA ASN A 51 19.33 5.49 1.60
C ASN A 51 20.04 4.70 0.49
N ASN A 52 21.21 5.15 0.07
CA ASN A 52 21.95 4.57 -1.07
C ASN A 52 22.32 3.09 -0.89
N SER A 53 22.42 2.59 0.34
CA SER A 53 22.75 1.18 0.63
C SER A 53 21.53 0.28 0.76
N PHE A 54 20.32 0.84 0.71
CA PHE A 54 19.08 0.10 1.00
C PHE A 54 18.90 -1.13 0.09
N HIS A 55 19.03 -0.96 -1.23
CA HIS A 55 18.87 -2.04 -2.21
C HIS A 55 20.00 -3.08 -2.23
N ASN A 56 21.11 -2.80 -1.53
CA ASN A 56 22.24 -3.71 -1.40
C ASN A 56 22.31 -4.35 -0.01
N SER A 57 21.32 -4.08 0.83
CA SER A 57 21.26 -4.56 2.21
C SER A 57 20.90 -6.04 2.26
N THR A 58 21.66 -6.82 3.01
CA THR A 58 21.40 -8.26 3.24
C THR A 58 20.55 -8.55 4.48
N ASN A 59 20.10 -7.51 5.18
CA ASN A 59 19.38 -7.64 6.46
C ASN A 59 17.87 -7.92 6.32
N GLY A 60 17.37 -8.13 5.10
CA GLY A 60 15.95 -8.40 4.83
C GLY A 60 15.02 -7.19 4.97
N MET A 61 15.55 -5.99 5.22
CA MET A 61 14.74 -4.79 5.40
C MET A 61 13.95 -4.45 4.14
N GLU A 62 14.55 -4.57 2.94
CA GLU A 62 13.87 -4.31 1.68
C GLU A 62 12.64 -5.21 1.53
N ALA A 63 12.77 -6.52 1.77
CA ALA A 63 11.66 -7.47 1.68
C ALA A 63 10.51 -7.10 2.63
N ARG A 64 10.81 -6.67 3.86
CA ARG A 64 9.80 -6.23 4.83
C ARG A 64 9.09 -4.95 4.40
N VAL A 65 9.84 -3.96 3.89
CA VAL A 65 9.25 -2.73 3.35
C VAL A 65 8.39 -3.03 2.12
N GLU A 66 8.86 -3.89 1.22
CA GLU A 66 8.09 -4.35 0.06
C GLU A 66 6.79 -5.03 0.46
N GLU A 67 6.84 -5.93 1.45
CA GLU A 67 5.66 -6.62 1.96
C GLU A 67 4.66 -5.62 2.55
N PHE A 68 5.10 -4.72 3.40
CA PHE A 68 4.23 -3.72 4.05
C PHE A 68 3.59 -2.77 3.02
N LEU A 69 4.37 -2.19 2.11
CA LEU A 69 3.85 -1.28 1.09
C LEU A 69 2.95 -1.99 0.07
N SER A 70 3.27 -3.26 -0.28
CA SER A 70 2.40 -4.08 -1.13
C SER A 70 1.08 -4.38 -0.44
N TYR A 71 1.09 -4.66 0.86
CA TYR A 71 -0.10 -4.86 1.66
C TYR A 71 -0.99 -3.60 1.64
N LEU A 72 -0.45 -2.42 1.90
CA LEU A 72 -1.21 -1.16 1.85
C LEU A 72 -1.70 -0.83 0.43
N SER A 73 -0.89 -1.11 -0.60
CA SER A 73 -1.30 -0.95 -2.00
C SER A 73 -2.47 -1.87 -2.35
N PHE A 74 -2.48 -3.10 -1.81
CA PHE A 74 -3.59 -4.04 -1.98
C PHE A 74 -4.86 -3.56 -1.25
N VAL A 75 -4.76 -2.98 -0.06
CA VAL A 75 -5.91 -2.33 0.63
C VAL A 75 -6.52 -1.25 -0.25
N CYS A 76 -5.68 -0.38 -0.84
CA CYS A 76 -6.14 0.66 -1.79
C CYS A 76 -6.80 0.07 -3.03
N TYR A 77 -6.28 -1.04 -3.57
CA TYR A 77 -6.89 -1.78 -4.68
C TYR A 77 -8.28 -2.31 -4.32
N LEU A 78 -8.44 -2.96 -3.15
CA LEU A 78 -9.74 -3.48 -2.70
C LEU A 78 -10.77 -2.36 -2.53
N LYS A 79 -10.37 -1.20 -2.07
CA LYS A 79 -11.23 0.00 -2.01
C LYS A 79 -11.65 0.45 -3.40
N LYS A 80 -10.71 0.52 -4.36
CA LYS A 80 -11.00 0.90 -5.75
C LYS A 80 -11.96 -0.07 -6.41
N MET A 81 -11.80 -1.37 -6.16
CA MET A 81 -12.67 -2.44 -6.69
C MET A 81 -14.01 -2.57 -5.95
N ARG A 82 -14.28 -1.72 -4.94
CA ARG A 82 -15.50 -1.73 -4.12
C ARG A 82 -15.72 -3.07 -3.37
N VAL A 83 -14.65 -3.83 -3.16
CA VAL A 83 -14.68 -5.04 -2.32
C VAL A 83 -14.72 -4.65 -0.84
N MET A 84 -14.06 -3.55 -0.47
CA MET A 84 -14.01 -3.01 0.88
C MET A 84 -14.96 -1.82 1.01
N HIS A 85 -15.85 -1.83 2.01
CA HIS A 85 -16.74 -0.71 2.31
C HIS A 85 -15.98 0.47 2.93
N LYS A 86 -16.65 1.62 3.02
CA LYS A 86 -16.03 2.85 3.54
C LYS A 86 -15.60 2.70 5.00
N GLU A 87 -16.43 2.10 5.81
CA GLU A 87 -16.20 1.88 7.24
C GLU A 87 -15.05 0.90 7.50
N GLU A 88 -14.96 -0.16 6.68
CA GLU A 88 -13.86 -1.13 6.73
C GLU A 88 -12.54 -0.48 6.29
N PHE A 89 -12.57 0.33 5.25
CA PHE A 89 -11.39 1.05 4.76
C PHE A 89 -10.89 2.09 5.78
N ALA A 90 -11.80 2.73 6.52
CA ALA A 90 -11.45 3.70 7.56
C ALA A 90 -10.50 3.11 8.63
N MET A 91 -10.53 1.78 8.84
CA MET A 91 -9.61 1.10 9.75
C MET A 91 -8.14 1.13 9.29
N PHE A 92 -7.88 1.41 8.01
CA PHE A 92 -6.55 1.50 7.42
C PHE A 92 -6.13 2.94 7.10
N GLU A 93 -7.06 3.90 7.17
CA GLU A 93 -6.82 5.28 6.69
C GLU A 93 -5.70 5.98 7.45
N ASP A 94 -5.58 5.73 8.75
CA ASP A 94 -4.55 6.34 9.57
C ASP A 94 -3.15 5.86 9.15
N GLU A 95 -2.97 4.55 8.98
CA GLU A 95 -1.71 3.97 8.52
C GLU A 95 -1.37 4.38 7.09
N LEU A 96 -2.36 4.40 6.20
CA LEU A 96 -2.20 4.87 4.84
C LEU A 96 -1.74 6.34 4.80
N ARG A 97 -2.33 7.19 5.66
CA ARG A 97 -1.97 8.60 5.76
C ARG A 97 -0.56 8.77 6.28
N ARG A 98 -0.19 8.12 7.39
CA ARG A 98 1.16 8.17 7.97
C ARG A 98 2.21 7.68 6.98
N THR A 99 2.00 6.51 6.39
CA THR A 99 2.91 5.94 5.38
C THR A 99 3.06 6.86 4.16
N CYS A 100 1.95 7.35 3.59
CA CYS A 100 1.98 8.25 2.44
C CYS A 100 2.47 9.68 2.78
N SER A 101 2.70 10.01 4.04
CA SER A 101 3.31 11.29 4.44
C SER A 101 4.81 11.19 4.71
N SER A 102 5.38 9.99 4.80
CA SER A 102 6.81 9.77 5.05
C SER A 102 7.67 10.20 3.85
N PRO A 103 8.67 11.07 4.04
CA PRO A 103 9.59 11.49 2.98
C PRO A 103 10.38 10.31 2.37
N SER A 104 10.81 9.35 3.21
CA SER A 104 11.53 8.15 2.77
C SER A 104 10.65 7.23 1.91
N VAL A 105 9.36 7.09 2.25
CA VAL A 105 8.39 6.38 1.40
C VAL A 105 8.20 7.10 0.06
N HIS A 106 8.13 8.42 0.05
CA HIS A 106 8.04 9.17 -1.22
C HIS A 106 9.24 8.90 -2.12
N ALA A 107 10.46 8.98 -1.57
CA ALA A 107 11.68 8.73 -2.31
C ALA A 107 11.75 7.27 -2.82
N TYR A 108 11.39 6.30 -1.99
CA TYR A 108 11.35 4.88 -2.35
C TYR A 108 10.35 4.61 -3.47
N LEU A 109 9.10 5.05 -3.31
CA LEU A 109 8.05 4.86 -4.31
C LEU A 109 8.39 5.57 -5.63
N TRP A 110 9.00 6.77 -5.57
CA TRP A 110 9.43 7.51 -6.75
C TRP A 110 10.50 6.76 -7.54
N ASN A 111 11.52 6.23 -6.86
CA ASN A 111 12.57 5.43 -7.50
C ASN A 111 11.96 4.19 -8.20
N LEU A 112 11.11 3.43 -7.51
CA LEU A 112 10.49 2.22 -8.08
C LEU A 112 9.50 2.54 -9.21
N TYR A 113 8.75 3.62 -9.10
CA TYR A 113 7.82 4.05 -10.15
C TYR A 113 8.57 4.38 -11.45
N HIS A 114 9.63 5.19 -11.39
CA HIS A 114 10.38 5.59 -12.58
C HIS A 114 11.22 4.43 -13.13
N PHE A 115 11.76 3.57 -12.27
CA PHE A 115 12.41 2.34 -12.69
C PHE A 115 11.46 1.41 -13.45
N ALA A 116 10.28 1.13 -12.88
CA ALA A 116 9.25 0.33 -13.53
C ALA A 116 8.84 0.91 -14.89
N LYS A 117 8.66 2.24 -14.96
CA LYS A 117 8.34 2.95 -16.20
C LYS A 117 9.43 2.80 -17.27
N LYS A 118 10.70 2.92 -16.89
CA LYS A 118 11.84 2.70 -17.80
C LYS A 118 11.88 1.26 -18.32
N GLN A 119 11.58 0.29 -17.46
CA GLN A 119 11.53 -1.14 -17.83
C GLN A 119 10.24 -1.54 -18.57
N ASN A 120 9.31 -0.59 -18.76
CA ASN A 120 7.98 -0.85 -19.36
C ASN A 120 7.19 -1.94 -18.60
N ILE A 121 7.32 -1.97 -17.27
CA ILE A 121 6.57 -2.86 -16.38
C ILE A 121 5.61 -2.07 -15.51
N LYS A 122 4.57 -2.75 -15.00
CA LYS A 122 3.59 -2.12 -14.11
C LYS A 122 4.18 -1.92 -12.72
N CYS A 123 4.04 -0.73 -12.17
CA CYS A 123 4.45 -0.45 -10.79
C CYS A 123 3.53 -1.18 -9.80
N THR A 124 4.11 -1.99 -8.91
CA THR A 124 3.40 -2.76 -7.88
C THR A 124 2.61 -1.86 -6.93
N TYR A 125 3.15 -0.67 -6.64
CA TYR A 125 2.57 0.25 -5.65
C TYR A 125 1.65 1.31 -6.25
N GLN A 126 1.19 1.12 -7.49
CA GLN A 126 0.38 2.13 -8.21
C GLN A 126 -0.85 2.57 -7.42
N PHE A 127 -1.54 1.65 -6.74
CA PHE A 127 -2.75 1.99 -5.98
C PHE A 127 -2.46 2.83 -4.73
N LEU A 128 -1.33 2.58 -4.06
CA LEU A 128 -0.86 3.38 -2.93
C LEU A 128 -0.43 4.77 -3.38
N ILE A 129 0.29 4.87 -4.50
CA ILE A 129 0.69 6.15 -5.12
C ILE A 129 -0.57 6.96 -5.50
N ASP A 130 -1.53 6.33 -6.17
CA ASP A 130 -2.80 6.97 -6.55
C ASP A 130 -3.56 7.50 -5.33
N TYR A 131 -3.57 6.73 -4.22
CA TYR A 131 -4.17 7.15 -2.96
C TYR A 131 -3.46 8.37 -2.37
N GLY A 132 -2.13 8.34 -2.30
CA GLY A 132 -1.32 9.45 -1.78
C GLY A 132 -1.51 10.74 -2.58
N ILE A 133 -1.50 10.65 -3.91
CA ILE A 133 -1.75 11.79 -4.81
C ILE A 133 -3.16 12.33 -4.65
N LYS A 134 -4.18 11.47 -4.62
CA LYS A 134 -5.60 11.86 -4.50
C LYS A 134 -5.88 12.58 -3.19
N ASN A 135 -5.19 12.21 -2.12
CA ASN A 135 -5.37 12.81 -0.79
C ASN A 135 -4.37 13.95 -0.51
N ASN A 136 -3.62 14.43 -1.53
CA ASN A 136 -2.62 15.49 -1.43
C ASN A 136 -1.48 15.19 -0.42
N LEU A 137 -1.19 13.92 -0.16
CA LEU A 137 -0.07 13.45 0.66
C LEU A 137 1.20 13.36 -0.17
N ILE A 138 1.08 13.06 -1.45
CA ILE A 138 2.17 13.00 -2.43
C ILE A 138 1.98 14.13 -3.45
N ASN A 139 2.99 14.98 -3.64
CA ASN A 139 2.96 16.05 -4.64
C ASN A 139 3.08 15.44 -6.04
N LYS A 140 1.97 15.43 -6.79
CA LYS A 140 1.89 14.84 -8.13
C LYS A 140 2.95 15.40 -9.10
N LYS A 141 3.18 16.72 -9.11
CA LYS A 141 4.11 17.36 -10.06
C LYS A 141 5.54 16.85 -9.82
N CYS A 142 6.02 16.90 -8.58
CA CYS A 142 7.35 16.40 -8.23
C CYS A 142 7.46 14.90 -8.46
N PHE A 143 6.43 14.14 -8.08
CA PHE A 143 6.47 12.68 -8.18
C PHE A 143 6.50 12.16 -9.63
N MET A 144 5.80 12.82 -10.56
CA MET A 144 5.76 12.41 -11.98
C MET A 144 6.98 12.88 -12.79
N ASP A 145 7.80 13.75 -12.23
CA ASP A 145 9.00 14.27 -12.86
C ASP A 145 10.21 13.40 -12.47
N SER A 146 10.77 12.65 -13.43
CA SER A 146 11.97 11.81 -13.24
C SER A 146 13.27 12.60 -13.11
N THR A 147 13.24 13.90 -13.34
CA THR A 147 14.40 14.81 -13.27
C THR A 147 14.39 15.70 -12.03
N THR A 148 13.34 15.59 -11.20
CA THR A 148 13.21 16.39 -9.99
C THR A 148 14.38 16.18 -9.02
N SER A 149 14.83 17.25 -8.39
CA SER A 149 15.81 17.21 -7.30
C SER A 149 15.13 16.99 -5.92
N ALA A 150 13.80 16.89 -5.89
CA ALA A 150 13.06 16.72 -4.63
C ALA A 150 13.28 15.34 -3.99
N PHE A 151 13.69 14.33 -4.79
CA PHE A 151 13.95 12.97 -4.30
C PHE A 151 15.36 12.51 -4.67
N PRO A 152 16.07 11.83 -3.77
CA PRO A 152 17.35 11.21 -4.09
C PRO A 152 17.13 10.04 -5.07
N LYS A 153 18.00 9.96 -6.07
CA LYS A 153 17.95 8.91 -7.08
C LYS A 153 18.91 7.78 -6.72
N TYR A 154 18.35 6.63 -6.36
CA TYR A 154 19.10 5.44 -5.96
C TYR A 154 19.01 4.29 -6.97
N LEU A 155 18.07 4.34 -7.91
CA LEU A 155 17.93 3.38 -8.98
C LEU A 155 18.28 4.01 -10.34
N ASN A 156 18.75 3.18 -11.27
CA ASN A 156 19.12 3.63 -12.60
C ASN A 156 17.91 3.60 -13.56
N PHE A 157 17.24 4.73 -13.69
CA PHE A 157 16.16 4.94 -14.65
C PHE A 157 16.36 6.21 -15.47
#